data_f86d5a5c271ca29aa37212cbffe02481
#
_entry.id   f86d5a5c271ca29aa37212cbffe02481
#
_cell.length_a   1.000
_cell.length_b   1.000
_cell.length_c   1.000
_cell.angle_alpha   90.00
_cell.angle_beta   90.00
_cell.angle_gamma   90.00
#
_symmetry.space_group_name_H-M   'P 1'
#
loop_
_entity.id
_entity.type
_entity.pdbx_description
1 polymer ?
#
loop_
_entity_poly.entity_id
_entity_poly.type
_entity_poly.pdbx_seq_one_letter_code
_entity_poly.pdbx_strand_id
1 'polypeptide(L)'
;MESEYVIRKATLNDVEFLADVIIGAEKSFTENLGLANFFELSEEKVKELIIAMLQEEVDGCDFSVSSFFIAWYGDKPVGALGGWVEGYYDGMSSNLLKSNLISYVFPKESVIKAQAKMEMIKEMLHIERPMGTYQLEYVFVDDNHRGKRITQQLMDVHLAYAKELDPNICRAQLSCFENNTSIIKAHERNGYVRMKRYVCENDDILKYLPFNVKVLLEKQF
;
A
#
# COMPACT_ATOMS: atom_id res chain seq x y z
N MET A 1 -8.49 -29.94 -1.68
CA MET A 1 -8.67 -29.25 -2.97
C MET A 1 -7.52 -28.26 -3.05
N GLU A 2 -6.64 -28.42 -4.02
CA GLU A 2 -5.62 -27.43 -4.31
C GLU A 2 -6.28 -26.08 -4.56
N SER A 3 -5.68 -25.00 -4.06
CA SER A 3 -6.18 -23.65 -4.29
C SER A 3 -6.14 -23.39 -5.80
N GLU A 4 -7.25 -22.93 -6.36
CA GLU A 4 -7.34 -22.49 -7.76
C GLU A 4 -6.39 -21.31 -8.05
N TYR A 5 -5.89 -20.68 -6.98
CA TYR A 5 -5.00 -19.53 -7.01
C TYR A 5 -3.61 -19.89 -6.50
N VAL A 6 -2.59 -19.49 -7.24
CA VAL A 6 -1.18 -19.59 -6.85
C VAL A 6 -0.70 -18.24 -6.36
N ILE A 7 -0.11 -18.20 -5.16
CA ILE A 7 0.48 -16.96 -4.64
C ILE A 7 2.00 -17.10 -4.69
N ARG A 8 2.66 -16.10 -5.29
CA ARG A 8 4.12 -16.01 -5.33
C ARG A 8 4.61 -14.61 -5.04
N LYS A 9 5.87 -14.50 -4.65
CA LYS A 9 6.56 -13.22 -4.50
C LYS A 9 6.66 -12.52 -5.86
N ALA A 10 6.51 -11.20 -5.89
CA ALA A 10 6.68 -10.40 -7.08
C ALA A 10 8.14 -10.34 -7.54
N THR A 11 8.33 -10.07 -8.80
CA THR A 11 9.62 -9.88 -9.48
C THR A 11 9.58 -8.61 -10.34
N LEU A 12 10.71 -8.19 -10.87
CA LEU A 12 10.77 -7.05 -11.80
C LEU A 12 9.91 -7.23 -13.07
N ASN A 13 9.55 -8.46 -13.43
CA ASN A 13 8.63 -8.70 -14.55
C ASN A 13 7.18 -8.31 -14.23
N ASP A 14 6.86 -8.05 -12.97
CA ASP A 14 5.50 -7.76 -12.52
C ASP A 14 5.24 -6.25 -12.32
N VAL A 15 6.23 -5.36 -12.58
CA VAL A 15 6.16 -3.93 -12.23
C VAL A 15 4.97 -3.21 -12.87
N GLU A 16 4.59 -3.56 -14.08
CA GLU A 16 3.41 -2.99 -14.76
C GLU A 16 2.12 -3.32 -13.99
N PHE A 17 1.95 -4.58 -13.63
CA PHE A 17 0.80 -5.02 -12.84
C PHE A 17 0.80 -4.39 -11.44
N LEU A 18 1.97 -4.29 -10.79
CA LEU A 18 2.09 -3.66 -9.48
C LEU A 18 1.77 -2.17 -9.53
N ALA A 19 2.12 -1.47 -10.61
CA ALA A 19 1.73 -0.07 -10.77
C ALA A 19 0.21 0.07 -10.86
N ASP A 20 -0.48 -0.82 -11.59
CA ASP A 20 -1.95 -0.83 -11.64
C ASP A 20 -2.57 -1.17 -10.27
N VAL A 21 -1.96 -2.08 -9.51
CA VAL A 21 -2.36 -2.41 -8.13
C VAL A 21 -2.27 -1.19 -7.22
N ILE A 22 -1.16 -0.47 -7.24
CA ILE A 22 -0.93 0.73 -6.43
C ILE A 22 -1.95 1.81 -6.79
N ILE A 23 -2.12 2.10 -8.07
CA ILE A 23 -3.10 3.10 -8.55
C ILE A 23 -4.53 2.71 -8.14
N GLY A 24 -4.92 1.46 -8.35
CA GLY A 24 -6.26 0.98 -8.00
C GLY A 24 -6.54 1.05 -6.49
N ALA A 25 -5.57 0.71 -5.66
CA ALA A 25 -5.67 0.82 -4.21
C ALA A 25 -5.73 2.27 -3.73
N GLU A 26 -4.90 3.16 -4.29
CA GLU A 26 -4.90 4.61 -3.99
C GLU A 26 -6.23 5.27 -4.32
N LYS A 27 -6.85 4.94 -5.44
CA LYS A 27 -8.16 5.45 -5.86
C LYS A 27 -9.29 5.02 -4.92
N SER A 28 -9.14 3.92 -4.22
CA SER A 28 -10.13 3.43 -3.23
C SER A 28 -11.58 3.42 -3.75
N PHE A 29 -11.80 2.88 -4.95
CA PHE A 29 -13.09 2.83 -5.69
C PHE A 29 -13.62 4.20 -6.15
N THR A 30 -12.78 5.23 -6.23
CA THR A 30 -13.10 6.51 -6.85
C THR A 30 -12.22 6.75 -8.07
N GLU A 31 -12.44 7.85 -8.78
CA GLU A 31 -11.54 8.30 -9.85
C GLU A 31 -10.42 9.21 -9.33
N ASN A 32 -10.35 9.46 -8.02
CA ASN A 32 -9.43 10.42 -7.43
C ASN A 32 -8.09 9.73 -7.07
N LEU A 33 -7.05 9.97 -7.86
CA LEU A 33 -5.69 9.49 -7.62
C LEU A 33 -4.87 10.55 -6.87
N GLY A 34 -4.59 10.32 -5.58
CA GLY A 34 -3.87 11.25 -4.73
C GLY A 34 -2.51 11.67 -5.30
N LEU A 35 -1.71 10.72 -5.76
CA LEU A 35 -0.40 11.02 -6.37
C LEU A 35 -0.52 11.96 -7.57
N ALA A 36 -1.51 11.77 -8.45
CA ALA A 36 -1.70 12.64 -9.61
C ALA A 36 -2.04 14.09 -9.17
N ASN A 37 -2.97 14.21 -8.22
CA ASN A 37 -3.46 15.50 -7.78
C ASN A 37 -2.45 16.30 -6.94
N PHE A 38 -1.70 15.63 -6.05
CA PHE A 38 -0.67 16.29 -5.25
C PHE A 38 0.48 16.80 -6.11
N PHE A 39 0.95 15.97 -7.03
CA PHE A 39 2.10 16.28 -7.88
C PHE A 39 1.73 17.05 -9.16
N GLU A 40 0.44 17.28 -9.43
CA GLU A 40 -0.10 17.93 -10.64
C GLU A 40 0.39 17.26 -11.92
N LEU A 41 0.24 15.94 -11.96
CA LEU A 41 0.63 15.08 -13.07
C LEU A 41 -0.58 14.33 -13.63
N SER A 42 -0.50 13.91 -14.90
CA SER A 42 -1.51 12.98 -15.42
C SER A 42 -1.36 11.60 -14.78
N GLU A 43 -2.43 10.82 -14.81
CA GLU A 43 -2.43 9.45 -14.28
C GLU A 43 -1.44 8.55 -15.01
N GLU A 44 -1.34 8.70 -16.33
CA GLU A 44 -0.36 7.97 -17.15
C GLU A 44 1.06 8.29 -16.71
N LYS A 45 1.34 9.60 -16.45
CA LYS A 45 2.68 10.00 -15.97
C LYS A 45 2.97 9.46 -14.57
N VAL A 46 1.98 9.44 -13.68
CA VAL A 46 2.12 8.83 -12.35
C VAL A 46 2.40 7.33 -12.48
N LYS A 47 1.72 6.61 -13.38
CA LYS A 47 1.99 5.18 -13.64
C LYS A 47 3.44 4.96 -14.09
N GLU A 48 3.93 5.74 -15.05
CA GLU A 48 5.34 5.66 -15.49
C GLU A 48 6.32 5.87 -14.32
N LEU A 49 6.05 6.84 -13.45
CA LEU A 49 6.90 7.14 -12.29
C LEU A 49 6.84 6.05 -11.21
N ILE A 50 5.67 5.44 -10.98
CA ILE A 50 5.55 4.29 -10.08
C ILE A 50 6.37 3.11 -10.61
N ILE A 51 6.29 2.81 -11.92
CA ILE A 51 7.11 1.77 -12.55
C ILE A 51 8.59 2.06 -12.35
N ALA A 52 9.01 3.31 -12.58
CA ALA A 52 10.40 3.71 -12.37
C ALA A 52 10.84 3.54 -10.90
N MET A 53 9.99 3.91 -9.92
CA MET A 53 10.30 3.67 -8.50
C MET A 53 10.44 2.19 -8.16
N LEU A 54 9.55 1.34 -8.69
CA LEU A 54 9.62 -0.12 -8.48
C LEU A 54 10.88 -0.74 -9.08
N GLN A 55 11.40 -0.16 -10.18
CA GLN A 55 12.62 -0.62 -10.85
C GLN A 55 13.92 -0.22 -10.12
N GLU A 56 13.87 0.72 -9.16
CA GLU A 56 15.03 1.10 -8.34
C GLU A 56 15.43 0.02 -7.31
N GLU A 57 14.63 -1.02 -7.15
CA GLU A 57 14.89 -2.16 -6.26
C GLU A 57 15.24 -1.76 -4.81
N VAL A 58 14.64 -0.68 -4.33
CA VAL A 58 14.76 -0.25 -2.93
C VAL A 58 13.85 -1.13 -2.07
N ASP A 59 14.41 -1.82 -1.07
CA ASP A 59 13.65 -2.67 -0.16
C ASP A 59 13.07 -1.91 1.04
N GLY A 60 11.98 -2.42 1.60
CA GLY A 60 11.45 -1.99 2.91
C GLY A 60 10.45 -0.84 2.88
N CYS A 61 9.80 -0.59 1.75
CA CYS A 61 8.70 0.36 1.66
C CYS A 61 7.59 -0.10 0.71
N ASP A 62 6.57 0.68 0.60
CA ASP A 62 5.38 0.44 -0.21
C ASP A 62 5.59 0.57 -1.74
N PHE A 63 6.76 1.03 -2.19
CA PHE A 63 7.19 1.04 -3.60
C PHE A 63 8.31 0.04 -3.89
N SER A 64 8.46 -0.98 -3.07
CA SER A 64 9.45 -2.05 -3.27
C SER A 64 8.80 -3.25 -3.94
N VAL A 65 9.35 -3.76 -5.05
CA VAL A 65 8.86 -5.01 -5.68
C VAL A 65 8.90 -6.16 -4.69
N SER A 66 9.97 -6.24 -3.89
CA SER A 66 10.18 -7.28 -2.87
C SER A 66 9.12 -7.27 -1.76
N SER A 67 8.36 -6.18 -1.62
CA SER A 67 7.26 -6.08 -0.66
C SER A 67 5.98 -6.81 -1.10
N PHE A 68 5.84 -7.18 -2.37
CA PHE A 68 4.58 -7.69 -2.89
C PHE A 68 4.54 -9.22 -3.02
N PHE A 69 3.37 -9.77 -2.66
CA PHE A 69 2.92 -11.09 -3.13
C PHE A 69 1.75 -10.92 -4.10
N ILE A 70 1.74 -11.75 -5.15
CA ILE A 70 0.77 -11.70 -6.24
C ILE A 70 0.02 -13.02 -6.29
N ALA A 71 -1.32 -12.94 -6.36
CA ALA A 71 -2.20 -14.08 -6.60
C ALA A 71 -2.43 -14.23 -8.11
N TRP A 72 -2.22 -15.42 -8.62
CA TRP A 72 -2.36 -15.81 -10.01
C TRP A 72 -3.50 -16.79 -10.19
N TYR A 73 -4.26 -16.63 -11.26
CA TYR A 73 -5.25 -17.57 -11.75
C TYR A 73 -4.83 -18.02 -13.16
N GLY A 74 -4.35 -19.26 -13.28
CA GLY A 74 -3.63 -19.66 -14.50
C GLY A 74 -2.44 -18.74 -14.76
N ASP A 75 -2.37 -18.16 -15.95
CA ASP A 75 -1.27 -17.27 -16.36
C ASP A 75 -1.55 -15.77 -16.14
N LYS A 76 -2.62 -15.43 -15.39
CA LYS A 76 -3.01 -14.04 -15.15
C LYS A 76 -2.83 -13.64 -13.69
N PRO A 77 -2.17 -12.50 -13.40
CA PRO A 77 -2.19 -11.92 -12.07
C PRO A 77 -3.59 -11.33 -11.83
N VAL A 78 -4.20 -11.67 -10.68
CA VAL A 78 -5.58 -11.30 -10.36
C VAL A 78 -5.72 -10.57 -9.03
N GLY A 79 -4.64 -10.44 -8.29
CA GLY A 79 -4.61 -9.68 -7.05
C GLY A 79 -3.20 -9.56 -6.50
N ALA A 80 -2.98 -8.57 -5.65
CA ALA A 80 -1.72 -8.40 -4.94
C ALA A 80 -1.93 -7.70 -3.60
N LEU A 81 -0.94 -7.84 -2.73
CA LEU A 81 -0.82 -7.15 -1.46
C LEU A 81 0.65 -6.83 -1.24
N GLY A 82 0.93 -5.59 -0.82
CA GLY A 82 2.26 -5.17 -0.37
C GLY A 82 2.42 -5.36 1.13
N GLY A 83 3.63 -5.75 1.57
CA GLY A 83 3.95 -5.82 2.99
C GLY A 83 5.45 -5.87 3.24
N TRP A 84 5.88 -5.22 4.33
CA TRP A 84 7.29 -5.13 4.75
C TRP A 84 7.39 -5.03 6.26
N VAL A 85 8.57 -5.24 6.79
CA VAL A 85 8.88 -4.99 8.21
C VAL A 85 9.43 -3.58 8.35
N GLU A 86 8.79 -2.75 9.16
CA GLU A 86 9.22 -1.37 9.38
C GLU A 86 10.61 -1.31 10.00
N GLY A 87 11.52 -0.61 9.32
CA GLY A 87 12.91 -0.44 9.77
C GLY A 87 13.80 -1.66 9.64
N TYR A 88 13.38 -2.72 8.95
CA TYR A 88 14.16 -3.96 8.82
C TYR A 88 15.46 -3.75 8.03
N TYR A 89 15.43 -2.93 7.00
CA TYR A 89 16.59 -2.62 6.17
C TYR A 89 17.28 -1.36 6.69
N ASP A 90 18.50 -1.53 7.19
CA ASP A 90 19.38 -0.44 7.69
C ASP A 90 18.76 0.49 8.74
N GLY A 91 17.68 0.07 9.41
CA GLY A 91 16.98 0.89 10.40
C GLY A 91 16.23 2.10 9.82
N MET A 92 16.11 2.21 8.49
CA MET A 92 15.40 3.31 7.85
C MET A 92 13.88 3.09 7.87
N SER A 93 13.13 4.14 8.15
CA SER A 93 11.68 4.08 8.07
C SER A 93 11.19 4.01 6.61
N SER A 94 10.11 3.27 6.37
CA SER A 94 9.48 3.16 5.05
C SER A 94 9.09 4.53 4.48
N ASN A 95 8.66 5.47 5.33
CA ASN A 95 8.35 6.84 4.93
C ASN A 95 9.56 7.60 4.40
N LEU A 96 10.74 7.40 4.98
CA LEU A 96 11.99 8.01 4.50
C LEU A 96 12.40 7.40 3.15
N LEU A 97 12.35 6.07 3.02
CA LEU A 97 12.63 5.38 1.77
C LEU A 97 11.70 5.85 0.64
N LYS A 98 10.40 5.90 0.90
CA LYS A 98 9.39 6.43 -0.04
C LYS A 98 9.67 7.87 -0.44
N SER A 99 9.98 8.74 0.52
CA SER A 99 10.26 10.16 0.26
C SER A 99 11.51 10.33 -0.60
N ASN A 100 12.54 9.51 -0.39
CA ASN A 100 13.76 9.51 -1.20
C ASN A 100 13.47 9.05 -2.63
N LEU A 101 12.71 7.96 -2.81
CA LEU A 101 12.30 7.48 -4.14
C LEU A 101 11.51 8.53 -4.91
N ILE A 102 10.51 9.15 -4.28
CA ILE A 102 9.72 10.22 -4.89
C ILE A 102 10.63 11.40 -5.28
N SER A 103 11.52 11.82 -4.39
CA SER A 103 12.43 12.95 -4.66
C SER A 103 13.42 12.67 -5.78
N TYR A 104 13.79 11.40 -5.98
CA TYR A 104 14.71 10.95 -7.02
C TYR A 104 14.01 10.82 -8.38
N VAL A 105 12.81 10.22 -8.40
CA VAL A 105 12.12 9.82 -9.64
C VAL A 105 11.20 10.91 -10.18
N PHE A 106 10.51 11.66 -9.30
CA PHE A 106 9.51 12.65 -9.71
C PHE A 106 10.14 13.95 -10.19
N PRO A 107 9.50 14.68 -11.15
CA PRO A 107 9.99 15.99 -11.58
C PRO A 107 10.08 16.96 -10.40
N LYS A 108 11.20 17.66 -10.28
CA LYS A 108 11.48 18.62 -9.18
C LYS A 108 10.34 19.63 -8.96
N GLU A 109 9.80 20.18 -10.05
CA GLU A 109 8.71 21.17 -9.98
C GLU A 109 7.44 20.56 -9.36
N SER A 110 7.12 19.30 -9.72
CA SER A 110 5.98 18.58 -9.14
C SER A 110 6.18 18.27 -7.66
N VAL A 111 7.40 17.93 -7.24
CA VAL A 111 7.74 17.71 -5.81
C VAL A 111 7.55 19.00 -5.01
N ILE A 112 8.02 20.15 -5.52
CA ILE A 112 7.84 21.46 -4.86
C ILE A 112 6.35 21.81 -4.71
N LYS A 113 5.54 21.59 -5.75
CA LYS A 113 4.09 21.81 -5.72
C LYS A 113 3.38 20.89 -4.70
N ALA A 114 3.80 19.64 -4.63
CA ALA A 114 3.26 18.69 -3.66
C ALA A 114 3.60 19.07 -2.22
N GLN A 115 4.83 19.53 -1.95
CA GLN A 115 5.26 19.97 -0.61
C GLN A 115 4.34 21.04 -0.01
N ALA A 116 3.94 22.03 -0.81
CA ALA A 116 3.04 23.10 -0.36
C ALA A 116 1.65 22.56 0.08
N LYS A 117 1.22 21.43 -0.46
CA LYS A 117 -0.07 20.77 -0.16
C LYS A 117 0.04 19.75 0.96
N MET A 118 1.21 19.17 1.17
CA MET A 118 1.43 18.10 2.16
C MET A 118 1.21 18.55 3.60
N GLU A 119 1.43 19.82 3.92
CA GLU A 119 1.14 20.33 5.26
C GLU A 119 -0.34 20.18 5.63
N MET A 120 -1.25 20.32 4.65
CA MET A 120 -2.69 20.14 4.85
C MET A 120 -3.05 18.73 5.30
N ILE A 121 -2.31 17.71 4.82
CA ILE A 121 -2.61 16.30 5.09
C ILE A 121 -1.65 15.65 6.10
N LYS A 122 -0.86 16.47 6.77
CA LYS A 122 0.19 16.02 7.67
C LYS A 122 -0.29 14.96 8.68
N GLU A 123 -1.46 15.17 9.28
CA GLU A 123 -2.03 14.21 10.24
C GLU A 123 -2.36 12.85 9.59
N MET A 124 -2.79 12.85 8.34
CA MET A 124 -3.11 11.61 7.59
C MET A 124 -1.86 10.93 7.00
N LEU A 125 -0.77 11.67 6.83
CA LEU A 125 0.52 11.12 6.35
C LEU A 125 1.35 10.51 7.48
N HIS A 126 1.23 11.05 8.70
CA HIS A 126 2.00 10.62 9.87
C HIS A 126 1.31 9.48 10.63
N ILE A 127 0.92 8.42 9.89
CA ILE A 127 0.49 7.18 10.54
C ILE A 127 1.72 6.54 11.19
N GLU A 128 1.62 6.31 12.51
CA GLU A 128 2.71 5.71 13.27
C GLU A 128 2.96 4.26 12.83
N ARG A 129 4.17 3.99 12.39
CA ARG A 129 4.68 2.67 12.03
C ARG A 129 5.83 2.31 12.94
N PRO A 130 5.59 1.64 14.08
CA PRO A 130 6.65 1.27 15.01
C PRO A 130 7.63 0.29 14.37
N MET A 131 8.93 0.48 14.64
CA MET A 131 9.97 -0.42 14.16
C MET A 131 9.69 -1.88 14.54
N GLY A 132 9.96 -2.80 13.63
CA GLY A 132 9.72 -4.22 13.82
C GLY A 132 8.25 -4.65 13.67
N THR A 133 7.34 -3.74 13.30
CA THR A 133 5.97 -4.12 12.94
C THR A 133 5.88 -4.46 11.45
N TYR A 134 5.02 -5.43 11.12
CA TYR A 134 4.74 -5.78 9.73
C TYR A 134 3.67 -4.84 9.17
N GLN A 135 4.02 -4.09 8.15
CA GLN A 135 3.10 -3.17 7.48
C GLN A 135 2.47 -3.84 6.27
N LEU A 136 1.18 -3.59 6.02
CA LEU A 136 0.44 -4.07 4.86
C LEU A 136 -0.21 -2.88 4.14
N GLU A 137 0.02 -2.76 2.84
CA GLU A 137 -0.51 -1.67 2.01
C GLU A 137 -0.89 -2.17 0.62
N TYR A 138 -1.70 -1.39 -0.10
CA TYR A 138 -2.03 -1.64 -1.50
C TYR A 138 -2.66 -3.02 -1.79
N VAL A 139 -3.73 -3.35 -1.04
CA VAL A 139 -4.53 -4.53 -1.36
C VAL A 139 -5.36 -4.29 -2.62
N PHE A 140 -5.20 -5.18 -3.59
CA PHE A 140 -5.97 -5.16 -4.83
C PHE A 140 -6.42 -6.59 -5.20
N VAL A 141 -7.66 -6.72 -5.68
CA VAL A 141 -8.18 -7.95 -6.29
C VAL A 141 -9.09 -7.56 -7.45
N ASP A 142 -8.83 -8.14 -8.61
CA ASP A 142 -9.65 -7.98 -9.82
C ASP A 142 -11.13 -8.29 -9.52
N ASP A 143 -12.03 -7.49 -10.08
CA ASP A 143 -13.47 -7.55 -9.81
C ASP A 143 -14.07 -8.93 -10.07
N ASN A 144 -13.63 -9.62 -11.11
CA ASN A 144 -14.11 -10.95 -11.49
C ASN A 144 -13.65 -12.04 -10.50
N HIS A 145 -12.68 -11.75 -9.66
CA HIS A 145 -12.09 -12.66 -8.69
C HIS A 145 -12.42 -12.29 -7.23
N ARG A 146 -13.23 -11.24 -6.99
CA ARG A 146 -13.69 -10.87 -5.64
C ARG A 146 -14.60 -11.95 -5.04
N GLY A 147 -14.62 -12.00 -3.70
CA GLY A 147 -15.40 -13.00 -2.97
C GLY A 147 -14.76 -14.39 -2.89
N LYS A 148 -13.61 -14.61 -3.50
CA LYS A 148 -12.86 -15.88 -3.53
C LYS A 148 -11.81 -16.01 -2.41
N ARG A 149 -11.85 -15.13 -1.41
CA ARG A 149 -10.90 -15.09 -0.27
C ARG A 149 -9.43 -14.83 -0.66
N ILE A 150 -9.15 -14.23 -1.83
CA ILE A 150 -7.79 -13.95 -2.28
C ILE A 150 -7.08 -13.01 -1.30
N THR A 151 -7.74 -11.95 -0.84
CA THR A 151 -7.17 -11.04 0.17
C THR A 151 -6.74 -11.80 1.42
N GLN A 152 -7.56 -12.74 1.91
CA GLN A 152 -7.21 -13.57 3.06
C GLN A 152 -5.95 -14.40 2.80
N GLN A 153 -5.90 -15.10 1.65
CA GLN A 153 -4.76 -15.94 1.29
C GLN A 153 -3.47 -15.09 1.16
N LEU A 154 -3.54 -13.90 0.54
CA LEU A 154 -2.41 -12.97 0.47
C LEU A 154 -1.94 -12.54 1.86
N MET A 155 -2.87 -12.20 2.76
CA MET A 155 -2.53 -11.83 4.14
C MET A 155 -1.87 -12.99 4.89
N ASP A 156 -2.40 -14.20 4.76
CA ASP A 156 -1.83 -15.39 5.43
C ASP A 156 -0.40 -15.67 4.96
N VAL A 157 -0.13 -15.51 3.66
CA VAL A 157 1.24 -15.64 3.10
C VAL A 157 2.15 -14.54 3.65
N HIS A 158 1.68 -13.29 3.72
CA HIS A 158 2.46 -12.19 4.30
C HIS A 158 2.81 -12.42 5.78
N LEU A 159 1.83 -12.87 6.59
CA LEU A 159 2.08 -13.13 8.02
C LEU A 159 3.03 -14.32 8.22
N ALA A 160 2.93 -15.37 7.41
CA ALA A 160 3.89 -16.46 7.40
C ALA A 160 5.29 -15.97 7.03
N TYR A 161 5.42 -15.19 5.97
CA TYR A 161 6.68 -14.60 5.52
C TYR A 161 7.30 -13.69 6.59
N ALA A 162 6.49 -12.88 7.30
CA ALA A 162 6.98 -12.08 8.42
C ALA A 162 7.66 -12.92 9.50
N LYS A 163 7.07 -14.08 9.84
CA LYS A 163 7.65 -15.03 10.80
C LYS A 163 8.91 -15.73 10.30
N GLU A 164 9.04 -15.93 8.99
CA GLU A 164 10.25 -16.47 8.37
C GLU A 164 11.42 -15.47 8.45
N LEU A 165 11.12 -14.16 8.27
CA LEU A 165 12.11 -13.08 8.39
C LEU A 165 12.62 -12.93 9.81
N ASP A 166 11.71 -12.85 10.79
CA ASP A 166 12.02 -12.81 12.21
C ASP A 166 10.84 -13.37 13.02
N PRO A 167 11.03 -14.50 13.76
CA PRO A 167 9.99 -15.09 14.60
C PRO A 167 9.42 -14.15 15.70
N ASN A 168 10.14 -13.08 16.05
CA ASN A 168 9.70 -12.09 17.02
C ASN A 168 8.70 -11.07 16.47
N ILE A 169 8.53 -10.98 15.15
CA ILE A 169 7.50 -10.11 14.55
C ILE A 169 6.13 -10.68 14.91
N CYS A 170 5.39 -9.97 15.75
CA CYS A 170 4.11 -10.43 16.28
C CYS A 170 2.97 -9.43 16.05
N ARG A 171 3.23 -8.31 15.35
CA ARG A 171 2.26 -7.25 15.07
C ARG A 171 2.23 -6.92 13.59
N ALA A 172 1.02 -6.93 13.00
CA ALA A 172 0.77 -6.45 11.64
C ALA A 172 -0.17 -5.25 11.67
N GLN A 173 0.15 -4.23 10.90
CA GLN A 173 -0.62 -2.99 10.77
C GLN A 173 -1.00 -2.75 9.31
N LEU A 174 -2.14 -2.13 9.10
CA LEU A 174 -2.57 -1.60 7.81
C LEU A 174 -3.39 -0.33 8.01
N SER A 175 -3.38 0.53 7.00
CA SER A 175 -4.25 1.71 7.01
C SER A 175 -5.15 1.73 5.76
N CYS A 176 -6.36 2.23 5.92
CA CYS A 176 -7.27 2.42 4.79
C CYS A 176 -8.21 3.60 5.05
N PHE A 177 -8.84 4.12 4.00
CA PHE A 177 -9.88 5.13 4.16
C PHE A 177 -11.11 4.55 4.88
N GLU A 178 -11.67 5.30 5.83
CA GLU A 178 -12.80 4.86 6.65
C GLU A 178 -14.06 4.53 5.83
N ASN A 179 -14.22 5.18 4.68
CA ASN A 179 -15.33 4.94 3.76
C ASN A 179 -15.26 3.57 3.08
N ASN A 180 -14.09 2.93 3.09
CA ASN A 180 -13.90 1.58 2.55
C ASN A 180 -14.39 0.50 3.52
N THR A 181 -15.68 0.55 3.85
CA THR A 181 -16.31 -0.30 4.87
C THR A 181 -16.22 -1.80 4.56
N SER A 182 -16.20 -2.18 3.29
CA SER A 182 -16.08 -3.58 2.86
C SER A 182 -14.71 -4.17 3.20
N ILE A 183 -13.64 -3.41 2.95
CA ILE A 183 -12.26 -3.79 3.28
C ILE A 183 -12.09 -3.83 4.80
N ILE A 184 -12.56 -2.81 5.52
CA ILE A 184 -12.47 -2.77 6.99
C ILE A 184 -13.14 -4.00 7.59
N LYS A 185 -14.37 -4.33 7.17
CA LYS A 185 -15.09 -5.52 7.65
C LYS A 185 -14.35 -6.83 7.29
N ALA A 186 -13.68 -6.88 6.16
CA ALA A 186 -12.87 -8.04 5.80
C ALA A 186 -11.67 -8.19 6.74
N HIS A 187 -10.97 -7.10 7.07
CA HIS A 187 -9.86 -7.12 8.00
C HIS A 187 -10.31 -7.43 9.44
N GLU A 188 -11.43 -6.85 9.90
CA GLU A 188 -11.99 -7.17 11.22
C GLU A 188 -12.34 -8.66 11.36
N ARG A 189 -12.91 -9.28 10.30
CA ARG A 189 -13.14 -10.73 10.28
C ARG A 189 -11.86 -11.57 10.34
N ASN A 190 -10.74 -11.00 9.91
CA ASN A 190 -9.40 -11.61 9.96
C ASN A 190 -8.63 -11.28 11.25
N GLY A 191 -9.32 -10.73 12.26
CA GLY A 191 -8.76 -10.47 13.57
C GLY A 191 -8.04 -9.15 13.73
N TYR A 192 -8.14 -8.23 12.76
CA TYR A 192 -7.66 -6.88 12.92
C TYR A 192 -8.63 -6.06 13.75
N VAL A 193 -8.10 -5.17 14.60
CA VAL A 193 -8.87 -4.23 15.42
C VAL A 193 -8.52 -2.79 15.04
N ARG A 194 -9.50 -1.90 15.13
CA ARG A 194 -9.28 -0.47 14.88
C ARG A 194 -8.53 0.14 16.05
N MET A 195 -7.40 0.75 15.76
CA MET A 195 -6.53 1.37 16.76
C MET A 195 -6.71 2.89 16.81
N LYS A 196 -6.74 3.56 15.65
CA LYS A 196 -6.75 5.02 15.59
C LYS A 196 -7.43 5.51 14.31
N ARG A 197 -8.05 6.69 14.40
CA ARG A 197 -8.57 7.47 13.27
C ARG A 197 -7.67 8.68 13.05
N TYR A 198 -7.36 8.93 11.80
CA TYR A 198 -6.61 10.10 11.35
C TYR A 198 -7.54 10.94 10.49
N VAL A 199 -7.87 12.13 10.94
CA VAL A 199 -8.87 13.01 10.31
C VAL A 199 -8.17 14.25 9.80
N CYS A 200 -8.37 14.59 8.53
CA CYS A 200 -8.02 15.89 8.01
C CYS A 200 -9.25 16.81 8.14
N GLU A 201 -9.13 17.83 9.00
CA GLU A 201 -10.20 18.79 9.25
C GLU A 201 -10.37 19.83 8.12
N ASN A 202 -9.41 19.88 7.18
CA ASN A 202 -9.47 20.79 6.06
C ASN A 202 -10.18 20.12 4.87
N ASP A 203 -11.37 20.59 4.52
CA ASP A 203 -12.20 20.05 3.42
C ASP A 203 -11.52 20.16 2.05
N ASP A 204 -10.54 21.07 1.86
CA ASP A 204 -9.77 21.17 0.64
C ASP A 204 -9.01 19.89 0.29
N ILE A 205 -8.83 18.97 1.28
CA ILE A 205 -8.22 17.67 1.07
C ILE A 205 -8.96 16.83 0.02
N LEU A 206 -10.28 16.99 -0.09
CA LEU A 206 -11.11 16.24 -1.03
C LEU A 206 -10.83 16.61 -2.50
N LYS A 207 -10.11 17.70 -2.75
CA LYS A 207 -9.56 18.03 -4.09
C LYS A 207 -8.39 17.10 -4.48
N TYR A 208 -7.75 16.49 -3.50
CA TYR A 208 -6.52 15.74 -3.68
C TYR A 208 -6.70 14.26 -3.33
N LEU A 209 -7.40 13.93 -2.25
CA LEU A 209 -7.61 12.55 -1.81
C LEU A 209 -9.07 12.13 -1.98
N PRO A 210 -9.35 10.82 -2.12
CA PRO A 210 -10.72 10.30 -2.20
C PRO A 210 -11.55 10.63 -0.96
N PHE A 211 -10.93 10.65 0.21
CA PHE A 211 -11.59 10.84 1.50
C PHE A 211 -10.66 11.55 2.48
N ASN A 212 -11.24 12.12 3.54
CA ASN A 212 -10.52 12.89 4.56
C ASN A 212 -10.26 12.13 5.88
N VAL A 213 -10.62 10.84 5.96
CA VAL A 213 -10.42 10.02 7.15
C VAL A 213 -9.76 8.70 6.80
N LYS A 214 -8.64 8.38 7.47
CA LYS A 214 -8.01 7.06 7.47
C LYS A 214 -8.17 6.38 8.83
N VAL A 215 -8.25 5.07 8.82
CA VAL A 215 -8.23 4.24 10.03
C VAL A 215 -7.00 3.34 10.01
N LEU A 216 -6.34 3.25 11.16
CA LEU A 216 -5.28 2.28 11.41
C LEU A 216 -5.91 1.03 12.04
N LEU A 217 -5.63 -0.12 11.45
CA LEU A 217 -6.00 -1.42 11.99
C LEU A 217 -4.73 -2.20 12.35
N GLU A 218 -4.80 -2.97 13.43
CA GLU A 218 -3.68 -3.79 13.92
C GLU A 218 -4.16 -5.20 14.27
N LYS A 219 -3.30 -6.18 14.07
CA LYS A 219 -3.47 -7.56 14.48
C LYS A 219 -2.21 -8.05 15.16
N GLN A 220 -2.38 -8.79 16.27
CA GLN A 220 -1.33 -9.63 16.84
C GLN A 220 -1.42 -11.05 16.25
N PHE A 221 -0.25 -11.69 15.98
CA PHE A 221 -0.18 -13.01 15.34
C PHE A 221 1.07 -13.79 15.72
#